data_7d231a9808792950d9227b593eb892f9
#
_entry.id   7d231a9808792950d9227b593eb892f9
#
_cell.length_a   1.000
_cell.length_b   1.000
_cell.length_c   1.000
_cell.angle_alpha   90.00
_cell.angle_beta   90.00
_cell.angle_gamma   90.00
#
_symmetry.space_group_name_H-M   'P 1'
#
loop_
_entity.id
_entity.type
_entity.pdbx_description
1 polymer ?
#
loop_
_entity_poly.entity_id
_entity_poly.type
_entity_poly.pdbx_seq_one_letter_code
_entity_poly.pdbx_strand_id
1 'polypeptide(L)'
;MIAFTARALETQDEKGREVAKYLNSPETALYQKGQVLFNLDKAKAAMRTNDFALLVEGQMDCISVYMAGVHNVLAISGTAFTEMQVRQIGRFTKRVIVNFDPDAAGEGAAQKTIELLTAESFEIRVLALEGGLDPDRFVREKGIANYAISEYYGASLRTAKRLSEYLIDRARQLFPGRTAEAKVKQLNFLLPHIRRIPNAIQRDEFAADAAQKLGIDSALMRQELKQAAAQKLASVPAQRAEPLTETERILLRALVLGEEEPARVIASTRLAEHPEWIADLVTADLLDRLAHGPAPSNPLDAAATDEARGHLARALEDGAGSGSLVEQVEGALHTLERRRLERRQRELRAQIAEADRRGDHAMLNQLMAEKLEVDRMLRNH
;
A
#
# COMPACT_ATOMS: atom_id res chain seq x y z
N MET A 1 -10.75 19.29 -8.42
CA MET A 1 -11.40 17.97 -8.34
C MET A 1 -10.65 17.06 -9.29
N ILE A 2 -10.15 15.90 -8.80
CA ILE A 2 -9.30 15.00 -9.59
C ILE A 2 -9.93 13.60 -9.78
N ALA A 3 -10.92 13.25 -8.96
CA ALA A 3 -11.63 11.97 -9.02
C ALA A 3 -12.98 12.04 -8.32
N PHE A 4 -13.81 11.03 -8.56
CA PHE A 4 -15.09 10.82 -7.90
C PHE A 4 -15.14 9.42 -7.27
N THR A 5 -15.94 9.31 -6.22
CA THR A 5 -16.34 8.04 -5.63
C THR A 5 -17.85 8.03 -5.54
N ALA A 6 -18.48 6.94 -5.98
CA ALA A 6 -19.90 6.69 -5.79
C ALA A 6 -20.07 5.48 -4.85
N ARG A 7 -21.03 5.57 -3.92
CA ARG A 7 -21.46 4.45 -3.07
C ARG A 7 -22.78 3.91 -3.61
N ALA A 8 -22.85 2.61 -3.84
CA ALA A 8 -24.10 1.95 -4.20
C ALA A 8 -25.10 2.06 -3.04
N LEU A 9 -26.34 2.40 -3.35
CA LEU A 9 -27.44 2.44 -2.38
C LEU A 9 -28.02 1.05 -2.13
N GLU A 10 -27.91 0.16 -3.12
CA GLU A 10 -28.38 -1.22 -3.08
C GLU A 10 -27.21 -2.18 -3.22
N THR A 11 -27.31 -3.34 -2.59
CA THR A 11 -26.27 -4.37 -2.60
C THR A 11 -26.38 -5.31 -3.80
N GLN A 12 -27.49 -5.26 -4.53
CA GLN A 12 -27.76 -6.08 -5.72
C GLN A 12 -28.32 -5.22 -6.84
N ASP A 13 -27.98 -5.57 -8.09
CA ASP A 13 -28.59 -4.96 -9.28
C ASP A 13 -30.00 -5.55 -9.56
N GLU A 14 -30.68 -4.98 -10.55
CA GLU A 14 -32.01 -5.46 -10.99
C GLU A 14 -32.02 -6.94 -11.42
N LYS A 15 -30.85 -7.54 -11.64
CA LYS A 15 -30.67 -8.96 -12.01
C LYS A 15 -30.20 -9.82 -10.84
N GLY A 16 -30.21 -9.29 -9.60
CA GLY A 16 -29.81 -10.00 -8.38
C GLY A 16 -28.30 -10.25 -8.25
N ARG A 17 -27.46 -9.58 -9.03
CA ARG A 17 -25.99 -9.70 -8.93
C ARG A 17 -25.46 -8.70 -7.90
N GLU A 18 -24.48 -9.13 -7.11
CA GLU A 18 -23.81 -8.24 -6.15
C GLU A 18 -23.16 -7.03 -6.86
N VAL A 19 -23.47 -5.85 -6.34
CA VAL A 19 -22.88 -4.59 -6.81
C VAL A 19 -21.75 -4.17 -5.86
N ALA A 20 -20.65 -3.73 -6.42
CA ALA A 20 -19.55 -3.20 -5.62
C ALA A 20 -20.03 -2.04 -4.74
N LYS A 21 -19.77 -2.13 -3.41
CA LYS A 21 -20.20 -1.14 -2.42
C LYS A 21 -19.74 0.28 -2.77
N TYR A 22 -18.56 0.41 -3.38
CA TYR A 22 -17.99 1.67 -3.86
C TYR A 22 -17.47 1.52 -5.28
N LEU A 23 -17.74 2.53 -6.10
CA LEU A 23 -17.16 2.70 -7.43
C LEU A 23 -16.29 3.95 -7.42
N ASN A 24 -15.00 3.76 -7.62
CA ASN A 24 -14.03 4.85 -7.70
C ASN A 24 -13.68 5.16 -9.16
N SER A 25 -13.38 6.42 -9.46
CA SER A 25 -12.80 6.80 -10.75
C SER A 25 -11.59 5.93 -11.10
N PRO A 26 -11.39 5.61 -12.37
CA PRO A 26 -10.15 4.97 -12.83
C PRO A 26 -8.95 5.87 -12.55
N GLU A 27 -7.76 5.28 -12.47
CA GLU A 27 -6.53 6.06 -12.35
C GLU A 27 -6.25 6.87 -13.61
N THR A 28 -5.71 8.05 -13.42
CA THR A 28 -5.32 8.98 -14.48
C THR A 28 -3.95 9.56 -14.18
N ALA A 29 -3.40 10.36 -15.11
CA ALA A 29 -2.15 11.09 -14.86
C ALA A 29 -2.20 12.03 -13.63
N LEU A 30 -3.40 12.51 -13.27
CA LEU A 30 -3.63 13.40 -12.14
C LEU A 30 -4.16 12.68 -10.89
N TYR A 31 -4.72 11.50 -11.06
CA TYR A 31 -5.31 10.72 -9.98
C TYR A 31 -4.69 9.33 -9.93
N GLN A 32 -3.79 9.13 -8.99
CA GLN A 32 -3.21 7.84 -8.64
C GLN A 32 -3.63 7.52 -7.20
N LYS A 33 -4.41 6.46 -7.02
CA LYS A 33 -5.00 6.10 -5.72
C LYS A 33 -3.95 5.99 -4.61
N GLY A 34 -2.81 5.37 -4.91
CA GLY A 34 -1.69 5.24 -3.98
C GLY A 34 -0.97 6.56 -3.63
N GLN A 35 -1.30 7.67 -4.28
CA GLN A 35 -0.71 8.99 -4.02
C GLN A 35 -1.71 10.00 -3.45
N VAL A 36 -2.96 9.62 -3.27
CA VAL A 36 -4.00 10.53 -2.78
C VAL A 36 -4.50 10.08 -1.42
N LEU A 37 -4.57 11.04 -0.49
CA LEU A 37 -5.27 10.90 0.78
C LEU A 37 -6.53 11.76 0.73
N PHE A 38 -7.67 11.13 0.97
CA PHE A 38 -8.93 11.85 1.02
C PHE A 38 -8.92 12.87 2.16
N ASN A 39 -9.44 14.07 1.91
CA ASN A 39 -9.53 15.20 2.84
C ASN A 39 -8.19 15.88 3.19
N LEU A 40 -7.05 15.53 2.58
CA LEU A 40 -5.75 16.12 2.93
C LEU A 40 -5.72 17.65 2.70
N ASP A 41 -6.39 18.13 1.64
CA ASP A 41 -6.49 19.54 1.30
C ASP A 41 -7.11 20.38 2.42
N LYS A 42 -8.10 19.84 3.14
CA LYS A 42 -8.77 20.48 4.27
C LYS A 42 -8.08 20.22 5.60
N ALA A 43 -7.57 19.01 5.80
CA ALA A 43 -6.99 18.55 7.07
C ALA A 43 -5.62 19.19 7.39
N LYS A 44 -4.85 19.60 6.38
CA LYS A 44 -3.45 20.07 6.53
C LYS A 44 -3.25 21.18 7.56
N ALA A 45 -4.17 22.11 7.67
CA ALA A 45 -4.07 23.20 8.66
C ALA A 45 -4.31 22.67 10.08
N ALA A 46 -5.36 21.86 10.27
CA ALA A 46 -5.68 21.27 11.56
C ALA A 46 -4.60 20.26 12.01
N MET A 47 -3.99 19.52 11.08
CA MET A 47 -2.85 18.62 11.38
C MET A 47 -1.66 19.37 11.96
N ARG A 48 -1.32 20.53 11.40
CA ARG A 48 -0.23 21.38 11.93
C ARG A 48 -0.56 21.96 13.30
N THR A 49 -1.80 22.44 13.49
CA THR A 49 -2.23 23.07 14.75
C THR A 49 -2.34 22.04 15.87
N ASN A 50 -2.91 20.89 15.59
CA ASN A 50 -3.13 19.83 16.60
C ASN A 50 -1.92 18.90 16.75
N ASP A 51 -0.95 18.99 15.83
CA ASP A 51 0.26 18.16 15.76
C ASP A 51 -0.03 16.65 15.75
N PHE A 52 -1.10 16.25 15.07
CA PHE A 52 -1.37 14.84 14.73
C PHE A 52 -2.33 14.72 13.55
N ALA A 53 -2.30 13.58 12.84
CA ALA A 53 -3.29 13.17 11.87
C ALA A 53 -4.12 12.01 12.44
N LEU A 54 -5.43 12.04 12.21
CA LEU A 54 -6.31 10.90 12.45
C LEU A 54 -6.51 10.17 11.12
N LEU A 55 -6.18 8.89 11.07
CA LEU A 55 -6.26 8.07 9.87
C LEU A 55 -7.37 7.03 10.02
N VAL A 56 -8.34 7.07 9.11
CA VAL A 56 -9.46 6.13 8.99
C VAL A 56 -9.42 5.39 7.66
N GLU A 57 -10.18 4.32 7.49
CA GLU A 57 -10.18 3.54 6.26
C GLU A 57 -11.01 4.18 5.16
N GLY A 58 -12.26 4.48 5.45
CA GLY A 58 -13.27 4.86 4.50
C GLY A 58 -13.48 6.36 4.37
N GLN A 59 -13.96 6.78 3.21
CA GLN A 59 -14.32 8.18 2.98
C GLN A 59 -15.54 8.60 3.81
N MET A 60 -16.50 7.68 4.04
CA MET A 60 -17.67 7.97 4.88
C MET A 60 -17.27 8.18 6.32
N ASP A 61 -16.35 7.36 6.85
CA ASP A 61 -15.78 7.54 8.19
C ASP A 61 -15.13 8.90 8.32
N CYS A 62 -14.32 9.27 7.31
CA CYS A 62 -13.65 10.57 7.27
C CYS A 62 -14.66 11.73 7.27
N ILE A 63 -15.73 11.65 6.47
CA ILE A 63 -16.76 12.69 6.41
C ILE A 63 -17.48 12.81 7.75
N SER A 64 -17.91 11.69 8.33
CA SER A 64 -18.64 11.69 9.60
C SER A 64 -17.79 12.24 10.75
N VAL A 65 -16.55 11.83 10.83
CA VAL A 65 -15.58 12.32 11.84
C VAL A 65 -15.25 13.79 11.62
N TYR A 66 -15.10 14.24 10.38
CA TYR A 66 -14.90 15.65 10.05
C TYR A 66 -16.10 16.50 10.47
N MET A 67 -17.31 16.03 10.20
CA MET A 67 -18.56 16.69 10.61
C MET A 67 -18.73 16.70 12.13
N ALA A 68 -18.15 15.72 12.84
CA ALA A 68 -18.06 15.70 14.29
C ALA A 68 -17.03 16.68 14.87
N GLY A 69 -16.41 17.54 14.04
CA GLY A 69 -15.46 18.58 14.45
C GLY A 69 -14.01 18.15 14.55
N VAL A 70 -13.65 16.94 14.14
CA VAL A 70 -12.24 16.47 14.08
C VAL A 70 -11.68 16.73 12.67
N HIS A 71 -11.14 17.93 12.45
CA HIS A 71 -10.78 18.41 11.13
C HIS A 71 -9.45 17.88 10.59
N ASN A 72 -8.62 17.26 11.40
CA ASN A 72 -7.34 16.64 11.03
C ASN A 72 -7.47 15.15 10.65
N VAL A 73 -8.63 14.74 10.15
CA VAL A 73 -8.93 13.37 9.73
C VAL A 73 -8.64 13.16 8.24
N LEU A 74 -8.09 12.00 7.90
CA LEU A 74 -7.74 11.55 6.55
C LEU A 74 -8.27 10.15 6.31
N ALA A 75 -8.63 9.81 5.05
CA ALA A 75 -8.93 8.43 4.69
C ALA A 75 -8.02 7.90 3.58
N ILE A 76 -7.75 6.58 3.64
CA ILE A 76 -6.97 5.82 2.66
C ILE A 76 -7.80 5.54 1.40
N SER A 77 -9.13 5.51 1.53
CA SER A 77 -10.10 5.35 0.42
C SER A 77 -10.08 3.99 -0.28
N GLY A 78 -10.02 2.91 0.49
CA GLY A 78 -10.20 1.53 -0.02
C GLY A 78 -9.05 1.00 -0.85
N THR A 79 -7.85 1.53 -0.67
CA THR A 79 -6.59 1.03 -1.24
C THR A 79 -5.59 0.70 -0.14
N ALA A 80 -4.58 -0.12 -0.44
CA ALA A 80 -3.49 -0.31 0.49
C ALA A 80 -2.77 1.02 0.75
N PHE A 81 -2.48 1.32 2.01
CA PHE A 81 -1.69 2.47 2.41
C PHE A 81 -0.27 2.39 1.84
N THR A 82 0.28 3.49 1.36
CA THR A 82 1.53 3.53 0.61
C THR A 82 2.58 4.42 1.28
N GLU A 83 3.86 4.18 0.96
CA GLU A 83 4.98 5.04 1.39
C GLU A 83 4.80 6.49 0.92
N MET A 84 4.22 6.71 -0.26
CA MET A 84 3.97 8.06 -0.77
C MET A 84 2.97 8.81 0.12
N GLN A 85 1.90 8.14 0.54
CA GLN A 85 0.90 8.69 1.47
C GLN A 85 1.52 8.96 2.85
N VAL A 86 2.38 8.07 3.36
CA VAL A 86 3.15 8.30 4.60
C VAL A 86 3.99 9.58 4.49
N ARG A 87 4.73 9.74 3.39
CA ARG A 87 5.55 10.95 3.14
C ARG A 87 4.71 12.21 3.05
N GLN A 88 3.50 12.12 2.50
CA GLN A 88 2.59 13.27 2.44
C GLN A 88 2.15 13.71 3.85
N ILE A 89 1.76 12.77 4.72
CA ILE A 89 1.42 13.06 6.12
C ILE A 89 2.63 13.67 6.84
N GLY A 90 3.83 13.09 6.63
CA GLY A 90 5.08 13.51 7.25
C GLY A 90 5.52 14.95 6.98
N ARG A 91 4.92 15.62 6.00
CA ARG A 91 5.11 17.06 5.73
C ARG A 91 4.38 17.96 6.74
N PHE A 92 3.42 17.43 7.48
CA PHE A 92 2.55 18.21 8.36
C PHE A 92 2.71 17.83 9.83
N THR A 93 2.89 16.53 10.13
CA THR A 93 3.10 16.01 11.48
C THR A 93 3.79 14.64 11.41
N LYS A 94 4.45 14.25 12.51
CA LYS A 94 5.00 12.89 12.73
C LYS A 94 4.18 12.08 13.75
N ARG A 95 2.99 12.55 14.12
CA ARG A 95 2.08 11.85 15.03
C ARG A 95 0.83 11.41 14.28
N VAL A 96 0.47 10.13 14.42
CA VAL A 96 -0.72 9.56 13.78
C VAL A 96 -1.53 8.77 14.78
N ILE A 97 -2.84 9.00 14.79
CA ILE A 97 -3.80 8.12 15.47
C ILE A 97 -4.47 7.29 14.37
N VAL A 98 -4.36 5.98 14.45
CA VAL A 98 -5.01 5.03 13.55
C VAL A 98 -6.34 4.60 14.16
N ASN A 99 -7.44 4.75 13.43
CA ASN A 99 -8.77 4.32 13.83
C ASN A 99 -9.43 3.59 12.66
N PHE A 100 -9.15 2.30 12.56
CA PHE A 100 -9.64 1.42 11.50
C PHE A 100 -10.77 0.55 12.02
N ASP A 101 -11.49 -0.05 11.08
CA ASP A 101 -12.61 -0.92 11.37
C ASP A 101 -12.16 -2.12 12.21
N PRO A 102 -12.99 -2.58 13.16
CA PRO A 102 -12.63 -3.66 14.07
C PRO A 102 -12.74 -5.05 13.45
N ASP A 103 -13.03 -5.16 12.18
CA ASP A 103 -13.12 -6.44 11.46
C ASP A 103 -11.74 -6.99 11.05
N ALA A 104 -11.71 -8.24 10.55
CA ALA A 104 -10.46 -8.90 10.16
C ALA A 104 -9.74 -8.20 8.99
N ALA A 105 -10.47 -7.56 8.09
CA ALA A 105 -9.91 -6.82 6.96
C ALA A 105 -9.26 -5.52 7.45
N GLY A 106 -9.94 -4.77 8.33
CA GLY A 106 -9.43 -3.58 8.97
C GLY A 106 -8.21 -3.87 9.85
N GLU A 107 -8.18 -5.01 10.55
CA GLU A 107 -7.00 -5.44 11.32
C GLU A 107 -5.78 -5.65 10.41
N GLY A 108 -5.94 -6.28 9.26
CA GLY A 108 -4.87 -6.47 8.29
C GLY A 108 -4.38 -5.15 7.68
N ALA A 109 -5.30 -4.25 7.35
CA ALA A 109 -5.00 -2.91 6.85
C ALA A 109 -4.29 -2.06 7.92
N ALA A 110 -4.76 -2.12 9.18
CA ALA A 110 -4.13 -1.45 10.31
C ALA A 110 -2.70 -1.92 10.53
N GLN A 111 -2.46 -3.24 10.51
CA GLN A 111 -1.12 -3.79 10.67
C GLN A 111 -0.16 -3.28 9.59
N LYS A 112 -0.54 -3.33 8.32
CA LYS A 112 0.28 -2.85 7.21
C LYS A 112 0.54 -1.34 7.29
N THR A 113 -0.47 -0.57 7.67
CA THR A 113 -0.36 0.88 7.89
C THR A 113 0.62 1.20 9.02
N ILE A 114 0.50 0.51 10.16
CA ILE A 114 1.40 0.65 11.30
C ILE A 114 2.85 0.31 10.92
N GLU A 115 3.07 -0.71 10.10
CA GLU A 115 4.40 -1.09 9.63
C GLU A 115 5.06 0.01 8.82
N LEU A 116 4.34 0.62 7.88
CA LEU A 116 4.84 1.73 7.06
C LEU A 116 5.12 2.99 7.89
N LEU A 117 4.19 3.36 8.78
CA LEU A 117 4.37 4.50 9.67
C LEU A 117 5.56 4.32 10.64
N THR A 118 5.72 3.10 11.17
CA THR A 118 6.84 2.76 12.06
C THR A 118 8.18 2.89 11.35
N ALA A 119 8.29 2.40 10.11
CA ALA A 119 9.51 2.50 9.29
C ALA A 119 9.93 3.96 9.05
N GLU A 120 8.99 4.88 8.95
CA GLU A 120 9.20 6.32 8.77
C GLU A 120 9.25 7.12 10.09
N SER A 121 9.42 6.42 11.24
CA SER A 121 9.60 7.00 12.58
C SER A 121 8.44 7.89 13.05
N PHE A 122 7.20 7.51 12.73
CA PHE A 122 6.03 8.16 13.28
C PHE A 122 5.76 7.72 14.73
N GLU A 123 5.26 8.65 15.55
CA GLU A 123 4.61 8.33 16.83
C GLU A 123 3.18 7.87 16.53
N ILE A 124 2.89 6.60 16.84
CA ILE A 124 1.63 5.96 16.47
C ILE A 124 0.82 5.68 17.73
N ARG A 125 -0.45 6.06 17.67
CA ARG A 125 -1.47 5.61 18.63
C ARG A 125 -2.57 4.87 17.87
N VAL A 126 -3.24 3.96 18.56
CA VAL A 126 -4.37 3.20 18.00
C VAL A 126 -5.60 3.52 18.83
N LEU A 127 -6.64 3.96 18.14
CA LEU A 127 -7.95 4.22 18.72
C LEU A 127 -8.86 3.03 18.41
N ALA A 128 -9.38 2.37 19.45
CA ALA A 128 -10.49 1.45 19.35
C ALA A 128 -11.71 2.14 19.94
N LEU A 129 -12.77 2.25 19.16
CA LEU A 129 -14.01 2.87 19.61
C LEU A 129 -14.82 1.91 20.48
N GLU A 130 -15.57 2.46 21.41
CA GLU A 130 -16.43 1.71 22.32
C GLU A 130 -17.50 0.93 21.53
N GLY A 131 -17.74 -0.31 21.94
CA GLY A 131 -18.73 -1.19 21.31
C GLY A 131 -18.26 -1.84 20.00
N GLY A 132 -16.99 -1.64 19.59
CA GLY A 132 -16.47 -2.20 18.35
C GLY A 132 -17.15 -1.60 17.11
N LEU A 133 -17.50 -0.34 17.17
CA LEU A 133 -18.14 0.39 16.07
C LEU A 133 -17.07 0.96 15.12
N ASP A 134 -17.42 1.02 13.82
CA ASP A 134 -16.68 1.84 12.87
C ASP A 134 -16.88 3.34 13.15
N PRO A 135 -16.01 4.24 12.65
CA PRO A 135 -16.10 5.67 12.95
C PRO A 135 -17.42 6.32 12.50
N ASP A 136 -17.95 5.98 11.32
CA ASP A 136 -19.20 6.53 10.81
C ASP A 136 -20.39 6.13 11.70
N ARG A 137 -20.45 4.85 12.05
CA ARG A 137 -21.51 4.33 12.91
C ARG A 137 -21.42 4.89 14.34
N PHE A 138 -20.20 4.98 14.89
CA PHE A 138 -19.99 5.58 16.20
C PHE A 138 -20.50 7.02 16.25
N VAL A 139 -20.16 7.85 15.27
CA VAL A 139 -20.63 9.24 15.20
C VAL A 139 -22.15 9.31 15.11
N ARG A 140 -22.78 8.45 14.29
CA ARG A 140 -24.24 8.42 14.13
C ARG A 140 -24.98 7.97 15.37
N GLU A 141 -24.48 6.95 16.06
CA GLU A 141 -25.16 6.37 17.23
C GLU A 141 -24.96 7.21 18.51
N LYS A 142 -23.79 7.81 18.66
CA LYS A 142 -23.43 8.57 19.90
C LYS A 142 -23.77 10.05 19.84
N GLY A 143 -24.10 10.60 18.66
CA GLY A 143 -24.33 12.02 18.48
C GLY A 143 -25.71 12.38 18.00
N ILE A 144 -26.48 13.06 18.84
CA ILE A 144 -27.79 13.64 18.50
C ILE A 144 -27.67 15.13 18.11
N ALA A 145 -26.63 15.82 18.61
CA ALA A 145 -26.33 17.21 18.29
C ALA A 145 -24.85 17.35 17.89
N ASN A 146 -24.53 18.26 16.98
CA ASN A 146 -23.18 18.46 16.45
C ASN A 146 -22.12 18.69 17.55
N TYR A 147 -22.46 19.40 18.60
CA TYR A 147 -21.56 19.66 19.72
C TYR A 147 -21.29 18.39 20.54
N ALA A 148 -22.33 17.61 20.85
CA ALA A 148 -22.21 16.35 21.60
C ALA A 148 -21.39 15.29 20.84
N ILE A 149 -21.50 15.25 19.52
CA ILE A 149 -20.71 14.36 18.66
C ILE A 149 -19.22 14.70 18.76
N SER A 150 -18.88 15.99 18.61
CA SER A 150 -17.50 16.47 18.66
C SER A 150 -16.87 16.19 20.04
N GLU A 151 -17.60 16.45 21.12
CA GLU A 151 -17.14 16.18 22.48
C GLU A 151 -16.91 14.69 22.72
N TYR A 152 -17.82 13.83 22.25
CA TYR A 152 -17.73 12.39 22.44
C TYR A 152 -16.55 11.78 21.70
N TYR A 153 -16.38 12.13 20.41
CA TYR A 153 -15.25 11.65 19.62
C TYR A 153 -13.91 12.21 20.14
N GLY A 154 -13.89 13.49 20.52
CA GLY A 154 -12.74 14.11 21.16
C GLY A 154 -12.37 13.47 22.50
N ALA A 155 -13.36 13.01 23.28
CA ALA A 155 -13.10 12.21 24.50
C ALA A 155 -12.46 10.86 24.14
N SER A 156 -12.96 10.17 23.11
CA SER A 156 -12.43 8.89 22.64
C SER A 156 -10.98 9.03 22.14
N LEU A 157 -10.63 10.12 21.44
CA LEU A 157 -9.24 10.35 20.99
C LEU A 157 -8.23 10.36 22.14
N ARG A 158 -8.64 10.81 23.33
CA ARG A 158 -7.78 10.82 24.55
C ARG A 158 -7.50 9.41 25.07
N THR A 159 -8.33 8.42 24.72
CA THR A 159 -8.15 7.02 25.13
C THR A 159 -7.28 6.22 24.15
N ALA A 160 -6.83 6.83 23.05
CA ALA A 160 -5.97 6.17 22.08
C ALA A 160 -4.69 5.66 22.73
N LYS A 161 -4.46 4.35 22.64
CA LYS A 161 -3.32 3.67 23.24
C LYS A 161 -2.05 3.90 22.41
N ARG A 162 -0.89 3.95 23.06
CA ARG A 162 0.39 3.87 22.36
C ARG A 162 0.47 2.54 21.60
N LEU A 163 1.20 2.53 20.48
CA LEU A 163 1.36 1.32 19.67
C LEU A 163 1.85 0.12 20.50
N SER A 164 2.83 0.33 21.38
CA SER A 164 3.35 -0.72 22.27
C SER A 164 2.24 -1.33 23.15
N GLU A 165 1.44 -0.49 23.78
CA GLU A 165 0.33 -0.92 24.63
C GLU A 165 -0.73 -1.69 23.86
N TYR A 166 -1.10 -1.18 22.67
CA TYR A 166 -2.07 -1.84 21.80
C TYR A 166 -1.60 -3.22 21.37
N LEU A 167 -0.34 -3.33 20.90
CA LEU A 167 0.22 -4.60 20.43
C LEU A 167 0.39 -5.63 21.57
N ILE A 168 0.77 -5.19 22.77
CA ILE A 168 0.85 -6.08 23.94
C ILE A 168 -0.54 -6.60 24.33
N ASP A 169 -1.54 -5.71 24.37
CA ASP A 169 -2.92 -6.12 24.65
C ASP A 169 -3.44 -7.08 23.58
N ARG A 170 -3.13 -6.83 22.32
CA ARG A 170 -3.49 -7.69 21.20
C ARG A 170 -2.83 -9.07 21.29
N ALA A 171 -1.54 -9.12 21.63
CA ALA A 171 -0.83 -10.39 21.86
C ALA A 171 -1.50 -11.24 22.92
N ARG A 172 -1.95 -10.61 24.04
CA ARG A 172 -2.66 -11.30 25.10
C ARG A 172 -4.04 -11.81 24.68
N GLN A 173 -4.75 -11.06 23.86
CA GLN A 173 -6.05 -11.46 23.33
C GLN A 173 -5.93 -12.66 22.36
N LEU A 174 -4.96 -12.62 21.47
CA LEU A 174 -4.72 -13.69 20.48
C LEU A 174 -4.18 -14.98 21.11
N PHE A 175 -3.35 -14.84 22.14
CA PHE A 175 -2.69 -15.96 22.82
C PHE A 175 -2.94 -15.88 24.33
N PRO A 176 -4.17 -16.17 24.80
CA PRO A 176 -4.52 -16.02 26.20
C PRO A 176 -3.78 -17.00 27.10
N GLY A 177 -3.51 -16.58 28.33
CA GLY A 177 -2.86 -17.39 29.36
C GLY A 177 -1.46 -16.90 29.73
N ARG A 178 -0.91 -17.54 30.78
CA ARG A 178 0.42 -17.23 31.35
C ARG A 178 1.39 -18.42 31.27
N THR A 179 1.03 -19.44 30.51
CA THR A 179 1.89 -20.61 30.30
C THR A 179 3.13 -20.24 29.46
N ALA A 180 4.17 -21.03 29.58
CA ALA A 180 5.39 -20.81 28.77
C ALA A 180 5.07 -20.78 27.25
N GLU A 181 4.19 -21.68 26.79
CA GLU A 181 3.76 -21.73 25.41
C GLU A 181 3.02 -20.46 24.97
N ALA A 182 2.09 -19.94 25.79
CA ALA A 182 1.38 -18.71 25.51
C ALA A 182 2.35 -17.52 25.41
N LYS A 183 3.31 -17.43 26.35
CA LYS A 183 4.34 -16.37 26.34
C LYS A 183 5.22 -16.43 25.09
N VAL A 184 5.60 -17.61 24.62
CA VAL A 184 6.37 -17.77 23.38
C VAL A 184 5.56 -17.28 22.16
N LYS A 185 4.27 -17.63 22.05
CA LYS A 185 3.40 -17.14 20.98
C LYS A 185 3.21 -15.62 21.04
N GLN A 186 2.99 -15.06 22.23
CA GLN A 186 2.91 -13.61 22.43
C GLN A 186 4.21 -12.90 22.03
N LEU A 187 5.36 -13.46 22.42
CA LEU A 187 6.68 -12.94 22.06
C LEU A 187 6.89 -12.96 20.54
N ASN A 188 6.61 -14.09 19.89
CA ASN A 188 6.76 -14.25 18.45
C ASN A 188 5.86 -13.26 17.67
N PHE A 189 4.68 -12.95 18.19
CA PHE A 189 3.82 -11.91 17.61
C PHE A 189 4.45 -10.51 17.73
N LEU A 190 5.07 -10.18 18.86
CA LEU A 190 5.62 -8.84 19.11
C LEU A 190 6.99 -8.60 18.44
N LEU A 191 7.83 -9.61 18.31
CA LEU A 191 9.19 -9.49 17.78
C LEU A 191 9.26 -8.78 16.42
N PRO A 192 8.43 -9.09 15.40
CA PRO A 192 8.45 -8.39 14.12
C PRO A 192 8.18 -6.89 14.24
N HIS A 193 7.24 -6.50 15.11
CA HIS A 193 6.87 -5.10 15.34
C HIS A 193 7.99 -4.34 16.06
N ILE A 194 8.56 -4.92 17.11
CA ILE A 194 9.67 -4.31 17.85
C ILE A 194 10.89 -4.09 16.93
N ARG A 195 11.21 -5.07 16.10
CA ARG A 195 12.36 -5.01 15.17
C ARG A 195 12.25 -3.94 14.10
N ARG A 196 11.04 -3.56 13.70
CA ARG A 196 10.81 -2.52 12.70
C ARG A 196 11.03 -1.11 13.20
N ILE A 197 11.08 -0.89 14.51
CA ILE A 197 11.35 0.43 15.08
C ILE A 197 12.78 0.84 14.77
N PRO A 198 13.02 1.95 14.02
CA PRO A 198 14.36 2.33 13.62
C PRO A 198 15.20 2.81 14.80
N ASN A 199 14.61 3.55 15.74
CA ASN A 199 15.28 4.10 16.90
C ASN A 199 15.56 3.02 17.95
N ALA A 200 16.84 2.82 18.30
CA ALA A 200 17.28 1.78 19.25
C ALA A 200 16.70 1.99 20.65
N ILE A 201 16.61 3.23 21.13
CA ILE A 201 16.08 3.54 22.48
C ILE A 201 14.59 3.18 22.55
N GLN A 202 13.81 3.60 21.57
CA GLN A 202 12.37 3.29 21.50
C GLN A 202 12.13 1.77 21.38
N ARG A 203 12.99 1.09 20.63
CA ARG A 203 12.92 -0.36 20.47
C ARG A 203 13.21 -1.09 21.78
N ASP A 204 14.23 -0.66 22.52
CA ASP A 204 14.59 -1.24 23.82
C ASP A 204 13.52 -0.92 24.88
N GLU A 205 12.94 0.28 24.86
CA GLU A 205 11.83 0.67 25.76
C GLU A 205 10.59 -0.20 25.51
N PHE A 206 10.20 -0.41 24.24
CA PHE A 206 9.09 -1.29 23.93
C PHE A 206 9.37 -2.74 24.36
N ALA A 207 10.58 -3.25 24.12
CA ALA A 207 10.95 -4.60 24.53
C ALA A 207 10.88 -4.77 26.06
N ALA A 208 11.35 -3.78 26.81
CA ALA A 208 11.27 -3.79 28.27
C ALA A 208 9.84 -3.76 28.78
N ASP A 209 8.97 -2.89 28.22
CA ASP A 209 7.55 -2.81 28.57
C ASP A 209 6.82 -4.13 28.24
N ALA A 210 7.10 -4.72 27.07
CA ALA A 210 6.55 -6.00 26.69
C ALA A 210 7.00 -7.13 27.62
N ALA A 211 8.29 -7.20 27.96
CA ALA A 211 8.82 -8.19 28.89
C ALA A 211 8.13 -8.09 30.27
N GLN A 212 8.04 -6.88 30.81
CA GLN A 212 7.39 -6.61 32.09
C GLN A 212 5.91 -7.02 32.07
N LYS A 213 5.15 -6.56 31.07
CA LYS A 213 3.71 -6.80 30.97
C LYS A 213 3.37 -8.27 30.70
N LEU A 214 4.19 -8.99 29.95
CA LEU A 214 3.98 -10.41 29.65
C LEU A 214 4.60 -11.35 30.73
N GLY A 215 5.36 -10.83 31.66
CA GLY A 215 6.08 -11.60 32.67
C GLY A 215 7.14 -12.51 32.04
N ILE A 216 7.87 -11.98 31.07
CA ILE A 216 9.02 -12.61 30.39
C ILE A 216 10.29 -11.99 30.97
N ASP A 217 11.36 -12.78 31.12
CA ASP A 217 12.64 -12.26 31.54
C ASP A 217 13.22 -11.25 30.52
N SER A 218 13.65 -10.08 30.99
CA SER A 218 14.16 -9.01 30.12
C SER A 218 15.46 -9.37 29.41
N ALA A 219 16.28 -10.26 30.01
CA ALA A 219 17.51 -10.74 29.36
C ALA A 219 17.18 -11.69 28.22
N LEU A 220 16.19 -12.58 28.43
CA LEU A 220 15.69 -13.47 27.38
C LEU A 220 15.08 -12.68 26.23
N MET A 221 14.27 -11.66 26.50
CA MET A 221 13.69 -10.79 25.46
C MET A 221 14.78 -10.14 24.61
N ARG A 222 15.82 -9.59 25.24
CA ARG A 222 16.97 -8.98 24.54
C ARG A 222 17.78 -10.00 23.75
N GLN A 223 17.92 -11.21 24.26
CA GLN A 223 18.60 -12.30 23.55
C GLN A 223 17.84 -12.69 22.29
N GLU A 224 16.54 -12.89 22.37
CA GLU A 224 15.67 -13.19 21.23
C GLU A 224 15.71 -12.08 20.17
N LEU A 225 15.68 -10.80 20.58
CA LEU A 225 15.83 -9.67 19.66
C LEU A 225 17.20 -9.67 18.96
N LYS A 226 18.29 -10.00 19.68
CA LYS A 226 19.65 -10.11 19.10
C LYS A 226 19.75 -11.31 18.16
N GLN A 227 19.25 -12.48 18.52
CA GLN A 227 19.26 -13.68 17.68
C GLN A 227 18.45 -13.46 16.42
N ALA A 228 17.26 -12.89 16.55
CA ALA A 228 16.42 -12.55 15.42
C ALA A 228 17.04 -11.46 14.51
N ALA A 229 17.86 -10.56 15.04
CA ALA A 229 18.66 -9.62 14.25
C ALA A 229 19.84 -10.32 13.54
N ALA A 230 20.54 -11.24 14.24
CA ALA A 230 21.63 -12.03 13.68
C ALA A 230 21.18 -13.00 12.58
N GLN A 231 20.02 -13.64 12.74
CA GLN A 231 19.43 -14.47 11.70
C GLN A 231 19.09 -13.69 10.43
N LYS A 232 18.72 -12.40 10.55
CA LYS A 232 18.53 -11.52 9.38
C LYS A 232 19.84 -11.12 8.71
N LEU A 233 20.97 -11.11 9.43
CA LEU A 233 22.31 -10.88 8.89
C LEU A 233 22.88 -12.15 8.24
N ALA A 234 22.49 -13.33 8.73
CA ALA A 234 22.91 -14.63 8.19
C ALA A 234 22.02 -15.10 7.02
N SER A 235 20.76 -14.72 6.99
CA SER A 235 19.94 -14.74 5.78
C SER A 235 20.34 -13.52 4.97
N VAL A 236 21.09 -13.71 3.88
CA VAL A 236 21.14 -12.74 2.77
C VAL A 236 19.71 -12.17 2.64
N PRO A 237 19.52 -10.84 2.60
CA PRO A 237 18.17 -10.32 2.46
C PRO A 237 17.63 -10.95 1.17
N ALA A 238 16.65 -11.83 1.31
CA ALA A 238 15.71 -11.99 0.23
C ALA A 238 15.33 -10.56 -0.09
N GLN A 239 15.76 -10.07 -1.24
CA GLN A 239 15.33 -8.80 -1.77
C GLN A 239 13.85 -8.73 -1.44
N ARG A 240 13.41 -7.68 -0.75
CA ARG A 240 11.98 -7.45 -0.58
C ARG A 240 11.45 -7.56 -1.99
N ALA A 241 10.72 -8.64 -2.27
CA ALA A 241 10.09 -8.78 -3.55
C ALA A 241 9.25 -7.52 -3.68
N GLU A 242 9.63 -6.64 -4.59
CA GLU A 242 8.87 -5.42 -4.85
C GLU A 242 7.44 -5.88 -5.14
N PRO A 243 6.44 -5.22 -4.56
CA PRO A 243 5.07 -5.66 -4.75
C PRO A 243 4.77 -5.61 -6.25
N LEU A 244 4.27 -6.72 -6.79
CA LEU A 244 3.81 -6.80 -8.18
C LEU A 244 2.90 -5.62 -8.48
N THR A 245 3.24 -4.89 -9.53
CA THR A 245 2.34 -3.85 -10.05
C THR A 245 1.10 -4.51 -10.66
N GLU A 246 0.00 -3.78 -10.73
CA GLU A 246 -1.23 -4.29 -11.37
C GLU A 246 -0.96 -4.67 -12.85
N THR A 247 -0.13 -3.91 -13.54
CA THR A 247 0.34 -4.21 -14.90
C THR A 247 1.00 -5.58 -14.99
N GLU A 248 1.92 -5.90 -14.07
CA GLU A 248 2.59 -7.21 -14.03
C GLU A 248 1.62 -8.35 -13.75
N ARG A 249 0.67 -8.16 -12.84
CA ARG A 249 -0.36 -9.16 -12.53
C ARG A 249 -1.24 -9.48 -13.74
N ILE A 250 -1.71 -8.45 -14.45
CA ILE A 250 -2.54 -8.61 -15.65
C ILE A 250 -1.78 -9.39 -16.71
N LEU A 251 -0.53 -9.01 -17.01
CA LEU A 251 0.29 -9.66 -18.02
C LEU A 251 0.63 -11.10 -17.64
N LEU A 252 0.97 -11.40 -16.38
CA LEU A 252 1.21 -12.76 -15.91
C LEU A 252 -0.04 -13.63 -16.04
N ARG A 253 -1.22 -13.13 -15.68
CA ARG A 253 -2.50 -13.84 -15.87
C ARG A 253 -2.78 -14.15 -17.33
N ALA A 254 -2.54 -13.20 -18.21
CA ALA A 254 -2.77 -13.39 -19.64
C ALA A 254 -1.80 -14.41 -20.24
N LEU A 255 -0.51 -14.32 -19.92
CA LEU A 255 0.54 -15.16 -20.52
C LEU A 255 0.52 -16.62 -20.09
N VAL A 256 -0.17 -16.99 -19.02
CA VAL A 256 -0.35 -18.39 -18.59
C VAL A 256 -1.59 -19.07 -19.21
N LEU A 257 -2.39 -18.33 -19.96
CA LEU A 257 -3.54 -18.89 -20.69
C LEU A 257 -3.11 -19.76 -21.88
N GLY A 258 -4.06 -20.47 -22.46
CA GLY A 258 -3.83 -21.26 -23.67
C GLY A 258 -3.32 -20.45 -24.85
N GLU A 259 -2.61 -21.08 -25.77
CA GLU A 259 -1.92 -20.41 -26.90
C GLU A 259 -2.86 -19.62 -27.82
N GLU A 260 -4.10 -20.06 -27.97
CA GLU A 260 -5.11 -19.43 -28.82
C GLU A 260 -5.94 -18.33 -28.10
N GLU A 261 -5.73 -18.14 -26.80
CA GLU A 261 -6.46 -17.13 -26.03
C GLU A 261 -6.07 -15.71 -26.45
N PRO A 262 -7.03 -14.86 -26.86
CA PRO A 262 -6.74 -13.52 -27.42
C PRO A 262 -5.88 -12.66 -26.49
N ALA A 263 -6.11 -12.69 -25.17
CA ALA A 263 -5.35 -11.93 -24.20
C ALA A 263 -3.87 -12.35 -24.18
N ARG A 264 -3.58 -13.67 -24.30
CA ARG A 264 -2.22 -14.19 -24.40
C ARG A 264 -1.55 -13.77 -25.69
N VAL A 265 -2.24 -13.95 -26.83
CA VAL A 265 -1.70 -13.60 -28.16
C VAL A 265 -1.29 -12.13 -28.21
N ILE A 266 -2.15 -11.23 -27.73
CA ILE A 266 -1.85 -9.79 -27.68
C ILE A 266 -0.63 -9.52 -26.78
N ALA A 267 -0.62 -10.07 -25.55
CA ALA A 267 0.45 -9.85 -24.60
C ALA A 267 1.80 -10.37 -25.12
N SER A 268 1.85 -11.64 -25.62
CA SER A 268 3.08 -12.26 -26.11
C SER A 268 3.63 -11.55 -27.35
N THR A 269 2.79 -11.21 -28.31
CA THR A 269 3.21 -10.51 -29.53
C THR A 269 3.82 -9.14 -29.20
N ARG A 270 3.13 -8.33 -28.40
CA ARG A 270 3.60 -6.97 -28.07
C ARG A 270 4.85 -6.97 -27.20
N LEU A 271 4.98 -7.91 -26.27
CA LEU A 271 6.18 -8.01 -25.43
C LEU A 271 7.38 -8.56 -26.20
N ALA A 272 7.17 -9.45 -27.18
CA ALA A 272 8.23 -9.92 -28.07
C ALA A 272 8.71 -8.81 -29.04
N GLU A 273 7.81 -7.94 -29.50
CA GLU A 273 8.16 -6.75 -30.31
C GLU A 273 8.90 -5.68 -29.50
N HIS A 274 8.63 -5.59 -28.20
CA HIS A 274 9.10 -4.52 -27.31
C HIS A 274 9.67 -5.05 -25.98
N PRO A 275 10.74 -5.83 -25.98
CA PRO A 275 11.33 -6.41 -24.77
C PRO A 275 11.82 -5.34 -23.78
N GLU A 276 12.14 -4.15 -24.28
CA GLU A 276 12.56 -3.01 -23.45
C GLU A 276 11.45 -2.46 -22.52
N TRP A 277 10.18 -2.81 -22.76
CA TRP A 277 9.08 -2.36 -21.90
C TRP A 277 9.09 -3.02 -20.53
N ILE A 278 9.59 -4.25 -20.45
CA ILE A 278 9.61 -5.05 -19.22
C ILE A 278 10.97 -5.05 -18.50
N ALA A 279 12.02 -4.47 -19.11
CA ALA A 279 13.41 -4.57 -18.62
C ALA A 279 13.61 -4.18 -17.13
N ASP A 280 12.82 -3.24 -16.62
CA ASP A 280 12.93 -2.80 -15.21
C ASP A 280 11.83 -3.35 -14.31
N LEU A 281 11.05 -4.32 -14.77
CA LEU A 281 10.04 -4.96 -13.94
C LEU A 281 10.67 -6.05 -13.07
N VAL A 282 10.12 -6.23 -11.88
CA VAL A 282 10.56 -7.30 -10.97
C VAL A 282 10.36 -8.67 -11.60
N THR A 283 9.35 -8.80 -12.45
CA THR A 283 9.00 -10.03 -13.16
C THR A 283 9.51 -10.10 -14.59
N ALA A 284 10.49 -9.25 -14.99
CA ALA A 284 10.99 -9.17 -16.35
C ALA A 284 11.36 -10.54 -16.95
N ASP A 285 12.21 -11.31 -16.27
CA ASP A 285 12.66 -12.63 -16.72
C ASP A 285 11.51 -13.64 -16.84
N LEU A 286 10.51 -13.54 -15.96
CA LEU A 286 9.33 -14.41 -15.98
C LEU A 286 8.39 -14.03 -17.13
N LEU A 287 8.14 -12.73 -17.32
CA LEU A 287 7.33 -12.21 -18.42
C LEU A 287 7.95 -12.53 -19.77
N ASP A 288 9.25 -12.32 -19.93
CA ASP A 288 9.99 -12.64 -21.14
C ASP A 288 9.90 -14.13 -21.50
N ARG A 289 10.14 -15.00 -20.52
CA ARG A 289 10.03 -16.44 -20.70
C ARG A 289 8.62 -16.90 -21.10
N LEU A 290 7.58 -16.35 -20.44
CA LEU A 290 6.19 -16.67 -20.73
C LEU A 290 5.74 -16.11 -22.09
N ALA A 291 6.27 -14.96 -22.51
CA ALA A 291 5.97 -14.34 -23.80
C ALA A 291 6.56 -15.14 -24.99
N HIS A 292 7.78 -15.67 -24.83
CA HIS A 292 8.48 -16.41 -25.88
C HIS A 292 8.29 -17.94 -25.81
N GLY A 293 7.81 -18.45 -24.68
CA GLY A 293 7.61 -19.89 -24.46
C GLY A 293 6.22 -20.39 -24.83
N PRO A 294 6.05 -21.73 -24.95
CA PRO A 294 4.72 -22.32 -25.09
C PRO A 294 3.86 -22.06 -23.87
N ALA A 295 2.54 -22.17 -24.03
CA ALA A 295 1.62 -22.09 -22.89
C ALA A 295 1.92 -23.20 -21.87
N PRO A 296 2.15 -22.86 -20.60
CA PRO A 296 2.49 -23.86 -19.59
C PRO A 296 1.28 -24.73 -19.27
N SER A 297 1.46 -26.06 -19.22
CA SER A 297 0.40 -27.00 -18.82
C SER A 297 -0.03 -26.78 -17.37
N ASN A 298 0.90 -26.37 -16.50
CA ASN A 298 0.64 -25.89 -15.15
C ASN A 298 1.34 -24.52 -15.00
N PRO A 299 0.58 -23.45 -14.72
CA PRO A 299 1.14 -22.10 -14.63
C PRO A 299 2.38 -21.99 -13.73
N LEU A 300 2.39 -22.68 -12.58
CA LEU A 300 3.49 -22.58 -11.61
C LEU A 300 4.81 -23.24 -12.08
N ASP A 301 4.76 -24.13 -13.06
CA ASP A 301 5.95 -24.80 -13.61
C ASP A 301 6.76 -23.86 -14.54
N ALA A 302 6.14 -22.78 -15.02
CA ALA A 302 6.84 -21.75 -15.78
C ALA A 302 7.85 -20.94 -14.95
N ALA A 303 7.73 -20.97 -13.63
CA ALA A 303 8.60 -20.24 -12.72
C ALA A 303 9.88 -21.02 -12.39
N ALA A 304 11.04 -20.46 -12.76
CA ALA A 304 12.35 -21.11 -12.51
C ALA A 304 12.85 -21.00 -11.06
N THR A 305 12.33 -20.01 -10.31
CA THR A 305 12.73 -19.75 -8.91
C THR A 305 11.51 -19.74 -7.99
N ASP A 306 11.74 -19.97 -6.70
CA ASP A 306 10.66 -19.92 -5.70
C ASP A 306 10.06 -18.51 -5.60
N GLU A 307 10.84 -17.47 -5.85
CA GLU A 307 10.38 -16.08 -5.89
C GLU A 307 9.43 -15.86 -7.08
N ALA A 308 9.83 -16.27 -8.28
CA ALA A 308 9.00 -16.19 -9.48
C ALA A 308 7.70 -17.00 -9.31
N ARG A 309 7.77 -18.17 -8.64
CA ARG A 309 6.61 -18.97 -8.30
C ARG A 309 5.66 -18.24 -7.34
N GLY A 310 6.22 -17.56 -6.34
CA GLY A 310 5.46 -16.71 -5.42
C GLY A 310 4.78 -15.52 -6.11
N HIS A 311 5.44 -14.89 -7.07
CA HIS A 311 4.86 -13.81 -7.88
C HIS A 311 3.71 -14.31 -8.73
N LEU A 312 3.90 -15.45 -9.41
CA LEU A 312 2.87 -16.04 -10.26
C LEU A 312 1.66 -16.52 -9.46
N ALA A 313 1.86 -17.17 -8.32
CA ALA A 313 0.76 -17.57 -7.43
C ALA A 313 -0.09 -16.37 -7.00
N ARG A 314 0.53 -15.29 -6.56
CA ARG A 314 -0.19 -14.04 -6.18
C ARG A 314 -0.93 -13.42 -7.35
N ALA A 315 -0.35 -13.43 -8.56
CA ALA A 315 -1.02 -12.89 -9.74
C ALA A 315 -2.28 -13.67 -10.11
N LEU A 316 -2.31 -14.98 -9.80
CA LEU A 316 -3.44 -15.88 -10.07
C LEU A 316 -4.50 -15.87 -8.95
N GLU A 317 -4.12 -15.58 -7.70
CA GLU A 317 -5.05 -15.49 -6.55
C GLU A 317 -5.94 -14.24 -6.58
N ASP A 318 -5.41 -13.11 -7.06
CA ASP A 318 -6.16 -11.86 -7.16
C ASP A 318 -7.20 -11.98 -8.29
N GLY A 319 -8.48 -12.03 -7.92
CA GLY A 319 -9.63 -12.21 -8.81
C GLY A 319 -9.71 -11.18 -9.94
N ALA A 320 -10.52 -11.47 -10.96
CA ALA A 320 -10.69 -10.67 -12.16
C ALA A 320 -11.09 -9.22 -11.81
N GLY A 321 -10.29 -8.25 -12.29
CA GLY A 321 -10.68 -6.85 -12.33
C GLY A 321 -11.94 -6.65 -13.19
N SER A 322 -12.59 -5.50 -13.09
CA SER A 322 -13.74 -5.15 -13.92
C SER A 322 -13.34 -5.03 -15.40
N GLY A 323 -14.00 -5.75 -16.29
CA GLY A 323 -13.78 -5.73 -17.75
C GLY A 323 -13.20 -7.03 -18.30
N SER A 324 -13.12 -7.14 -19.64
CA SER A 324 -12.51 -8.29 -20.31
C SER A 324 -10.99 -8.32 -20.07
N LEU A 325 -10.40 -9.51 -19.97
CA LEU A 325 -8.95 -9.62 -19.77
C LEU A 325 -8.18 -9.01 -20.96
N VAL A 326 -8.75 -9.02 -22.15
CA VAL A 326 -8.19 -8.37 -23.35
C VAL A 326 -8.05 -6.87 -23.12
N GLU A 327 -9.10 -6.17 -22.67
CA GLU A 327 -9.06 -4.74 -22.39
C GLU A 327 -8.05 -4.41 -21.27
N GLN A 328 -7.97 -5.29 -20.26
CA GLN A 328 -6.97 -5.13 -19.20
C GLN A 328 -5.54 -5.26 -19.71
N VAL A 329 -5.28 -6.22 -20.61
CA VAL A 329 -3.96 -6.42 -21.23
C VAL A 329 -3.59 -5.22 -22.10
N GLU A 330 -4.51 -4.73 -22.93
CA GLU A 330 -4.25 -3.54 -23.76
C GLU A 330 -3.92 -2.32 -22.88
N GLY A 331 -4.68 -2.09 -21.80
CA GLY A 331 -4.40 -1.04 -20.83
C GLY A 331 -3.05 -1.21 -20.12
N ALA A 332 -2.67 -2.45 -19.80
CA ALA A 332 -1.39 -2.77 -19.19
C ALA A 332 -0.21 -2.49 -20.14
N LEU A 333 -0.31 -2.91 -21.40
CA LEU A 333 0.70 -2.65 -22.42
C LEU A 333 0.85 -1.15 -22.70
N HIS A 334 -0.26 -0.42 -22.80
CA HIS A 334 -0.27 1.03 -22.94
C HIS A 334 0.44 1.73 -21.76
N THR A 335 0.23 1.23 -20.55
CA THR A 335 0.91 1.73 -19.35
C THR A 335 2.42 1.51 -19.41
N LEU A 336 2.88 0.36 -19.92
CA LEU A 336 4.32 0.08 -20.09
C LEU A 336 4.96 0.98 -21.15
N GLU A 337 4.31 1.14 -22.31
CA GLU A 337 4.77 2.02 -23.37
C GLU A 337 4.92 3.47 -22.87
N ARG A 338 3.91 3.98 -22.19
CA ARG A 338 3.95 5.30 -21.58
C ARG A 338 5.08 5.45 -20.58
N ARG A 339 5.29 4.48 -19.66
CA ARG A 339 6.40 4.48 -18.69
C ARG A 339 7.76 4.57 -19.37
N ARG A 340 7.94 3.85 -20.48
CA ARG A 340 9.16 3.93 -21.29
C ARG A 340 9.37 5.32 -21.86
N LEU A 341 8.33 5.90 -22.47
CA LEU A 341 8.40 7.26 -23.04
C LEU A 341 8.72 8.31 -21.98
N GLU A 342 8.11 8.24 -20.80
CA GLU A 342 8.38 9.14 -19.67
C GLU A 342 9.82 8.98 -19.14
N ARG A 343 10.37 7.75 -19.14
CA ARG A 343 11.77 7.51 -18.80
C ARG A 343 12.69 8.13 -19.84
N ARG A 344 12.46 7.85 -21.11
CA ARG A 344 13.26 8.41 -22.20
C ARG A 344 13.27 9.93 -22.19
N GLN A 345 12.12 10.54 -21.90
CA GLN A 345 12.02 12.00 -21.74
C GLN A 345 12.91 12.53 -20.61
N ARG A 346 12.96 11.81 -19.45
CA ARG A 346 13.85 12.21 -18.33
C ARG A 346 15.33 12.07 -18.69
N GLU A 347 15.71 11.00 -19.36
CA GLU A 347 17.08 10.78 -19.85
C GLU A 347 17.49 11.86 -20.84
N LEU A 348 16.64 12.17 -21.81
CA LEU A 348 16.89 13.22 -22.79
C LEU A 348 17.06 14.58 -22.14
N ARG A 349 16.27 14.91 -21.11
CA ARG A 349 16.46 16.16 -20.35
C ARG A 349 17.84 16.24 -19.70
N ALA A 350 18.31 15.14 -19.12
CA ALA A 350 19.64 15.08 -18.50
C ALA A 350 20.76 15.17 -19.55
N GLN A 351 20.64 14.47 -20.68
CA GLN A 351 21.60 14.51 -21.77
C GLN A 351 21.64 15.87 -22.46
N ILE A 352 20.52 16.54 -22.67
CA ILE A 352 20.43 17.91 -23.21
C ILE A 352 21.17 18.89 -22.28
N ALA A 353 20.92 18.83 -20.98
CA ALA A 353 21.61 19.70 -20.01
C ALA A 353 23.13 19.46 -19.99
N GLU A 354 23.58 18.24 -20.24
CA GLU A 354 25.01 17.91 -20.32
C GLU A 354 25.64 18.36 -21.62
N ALA A 355 24.96 18.17 -22.78
CA ALA A 355 25.41 18.64 -24.09
C ALA A 355 25.53 20.17 -24.13
N ASP A 356 24.55 20.87 -23.53
CA ASP A 356 24.56 22.34 -23.42
C ASP A 356 25.76 22.83 -22.59
N ARG A 357 26.05 22.20 -21.44
CA ARG A 357 27.22 22.52 -20.61
C ARG A 357 28.55 22.30 -21.32
N ARG A 358 28.62 21.33 -22.24
CA ARG A 358 29.82 21.04 -23.04
C ARG A 358 29.92 21.88 -24.30
N GLY A 359 28.89 22.64 -24.67
CA GLY A 359 28.83 23.42 -25.89
C GLY A 359 28.75 22.56 -27.16
N ASP A 360 28.30 21.31 -27.05
CA ASP A 360 28.15 20.41 -28.20
C ASP A 360 26.83 20.67 -28.92
N HIS A 361 26.83 21.65 -29.81
CA HIS A 361 25.65 22.07 -30.56
C HIS A 361 25.10 21.00 -31.52
N ALA A 362 25.94 20.09 -32.01
CA ALA A 362 25.49 19.03 -32.91
C ALA A 362 24.67 17.99 -32.11
N MET A 363 25.19 17.51 -30.99
CA MET A 363 24.52 16.61 -30.07
C MET A 363 23.25 17.24 -29.50
N LEU A 364 23.30 18.52 -29.13
CA LEU A 364 22.15 19.25 -28.58
C LEU A 364 20.97 19.27 -29.55
N ASN A 365 21.21 19.58 -30.84
CA ASN A 365 20.17 19.58 -31.86
C ASN A 365 19.55 18.18 -32.09
N GLN A 366 20.37 17.14 -32.09
CA GLN A 366 19.90 15.75 -32.23
C GLN A 366 19.00 15.34 -31.01
N LEU A 367 19.45 15.60 -29.78
CA LEU A 367 18.70 15.29 -28.56
C LEU A 367 17.41 16.09 -28.45
N MET A 368 17.41 17.35 -28.89
CA MET A 368 16.20 18.19 -28.91
C MET A 368 15.17 17.67 -29.95
N ALA A 369 15.62 17.20 -31.11
CA ALA A 369 14.73 16.60 -32.10
C ALA A 369 14.09 15.30 -31.57
N GLU A 370 14.90 14.41 -30.97
CA GLU A 370 14.38 13.19 -30.34
C GLU A 370 13.40 13.49 -29.20
N LYS A 371 13.73 14.49 -28.36
CA LYS A 371 12.83 14.91 -27.28
C LYS A 371 11.48 15.40 -27.81
N LEU A 372 11.46 16.14 -28.91
CA LEU A 372 10.22 16.64 -29.52
C LEU A 372 9.35 15.48 -30.01
N GLU A 373 9.97 14.42 -30.54
CA GLU A 373 9.26 13.22 -30.99
C GLU A 373 8.67 12.42 -29.81
N VAL A 374 9.45 12.23 -28.74
CA VAL A 374 8.96 11.61 -27.47
C VAL A 374 7.83 12.43 -26.84
N ASP A 375 7.96 13.75 -26.82
CA ASP A 375 6.91 14.65 -26.29
C ASP A 375 5.62 14.60 -27.13
N ARG A 376 5.75 14.35 -28.46
CA ARG A 376 4.60 14.15 -29.36
C ARG A 376 3.91 12.81 -29.10
N MET A 377 4.70 11.73 -28.94
CA MET A 377 4.16 10.40 -28.60
C MET A 377 3.41 10.45 -27.27
N LEU A 378 3.98 11.06 -26.22
CA LEU A 378 3.34 11.21 -24.92
C LEU A 378 2.03 12.03 -24.94
N ARG A 379 1.83 12.92 -25.91
CA ARG A 379 0.57 13.68 -26.05
C ARG A 379 -0.52 12.89 -26.76
N ASN A 380 -0.15 11.89 -27.55
CA ASN A 380 -1.11 11.05 -28.27
C ASN A 380 -1.53 9.81 -27.46
N HIS A 381 -0.86 9.57 -26.34
CA HIS A 381 -1.14 8.60 -25.28
C HIS A 381 -1.95 9.22 -24.13
#